data_b8e9f6fd1b0566f74f3311745b5c6bb2
#
_entry.id   b8e9f6fd1b0566f74f3311745b5c6bb2
#
_cell.length_a   1.000
_cell.length_b   1.000
_cell.length_c   1.000
_cell.angle_alpha   90.00
_cell.angle_beta   90.00
_cell.angle_gamma   90.00
#
_symmetry.space_group_name_H-M   'P 1'
#
loop_
_entity.id
_entity.type
_entity.pdbx_description
1 polymer ?
#
loop_
_entity_poly.entity_id
_entity_poly.type
_entity_poly.pdbx_seq_one_letter_code
_entity_poly.pdbx_strand_id
1 'polypeptide(L)'
;GGAMAAPRSFSAAEVRARCAQGACLVRCRRRLYDLSGFVRLHPGGEQLLRRRAGTDVSAALDGPPHRHSANARRWLEQYYVGEMEPGEEEVPASRRFTAGFSFSLQDQPKPVGEAPVDAVAQNPTRMDPRCKTVDVEKDLVDWEKPLLWQVGYLGEKYDEWVHQPVDRPIRLFHSDFLEALSKTAWYVVFAVWAPVVLYLSWVSYTSLAQGNTRLFSSFTTEYSIPVHKYYFPFIFLLGMFLWSLLEYLIHRFVFHMKPPASNYYLITLHFLLHGQHHKSPFDSSRLVFPPVPASLVIGFFYGILRLLLPEVLGLSVFVGGLCGYVIYDMMHYYLHYGSPKKGTYLYGLKAYHVKHHFEHQKSGFGISTRFWDHPFRTLIPEEETFEKED
;
A
#
# COMPACT_ATOMS: atom_id res chain seq x y z
N GLY A 1 33.52 -22.73 10.93
CA GLY A 1 33.76 -22.29 9.59
C GLY A 1 33.16 -23.29 8.62
N GLY A 2 31.86 -23.18 8.31
CA GLY A 2 31.26 -23.96 7.23
C GLY A 2 31.59 -23.25 5.91
N ALA A 3 32.26 -23.91 4.99
CA ALA A 3 32.49 -23.44 3.64
C ALA A 3 31.12 -23.24 3.00
N MET A 4 30.78 -22.02 2.60
CA MET A 4 29.59 -21.73 1.78
C MET A 4 29.77 -22.46 0.45
N ALA A 5 28.85 -23.36 0.09
CA ALA A 5 28.84 -24.01 -1.20
C ALA A 5 28.86 -22.94 -2.31
N ALA A 6 29.68 -23.15 -3.34
CA ALA A 6 29.74 -22.25 -4.48
C ALA A 6 28.35 -22.08 -5.09
N PRO A 7 27.97 -20.87 -5.51
CA PRO A 7 26.67 -20.61 -6.13
C PRO A 7 26.51 -21.51 -7.38
N ARG A 8 25.31 -22.04 -7.58
CA ARG A 8 24.98 -22.82 -8.77
C ARG A 8 25.13 -21.96 -10.01
N SER A 9 25.86 -22.49 -11.01
CA SER A 9 25.98 -21.81 -12.31
C SER A 9 24.95 -22.34 -13.31
N PHE A 10 24.45 -21.47 -14.15
CA PHE A 10 23.45 -21.75 -15.18
C PHE A 10 23.92 -21.26 -16.54
N SER A 11 23.79 -22.11 -17.56
CA SER A 11 24.01 -21.68 -18.95
C SER A 11 22.77 -20.95 -19.50
N ALA A 12 22.97 -20.09 -20.49
CA ALA A 12 21.85 -19.42 -21.18
C ALA A 12 20.92 -20.43 -21.87
N ALA A 13 21.44 -21.57 -22.30
CA ALA A 13 20.63 -22.65 -22.87
C ALA A 13 19.70 -23.27 -21.83
N GLU A 14 20.20 -23.54 -20.62
CA GLU A 14 19.39 -24.06 -19.52
C GLU A 14 18.30 -23.07 -19.11
N VAL A 15 18.61 -21.78 -18.97
CA VAL A 15 17.63 -20.74 -18.65
C VAL A 15 16.54 -20.66 -19.71
N ARG A 16 16.90 -20.66 -21.02
CA ARG A 16 15.91 -20.67 -22.10
C ARG A 16 15.01 -21.90 -22.07
N ALA A 17 15.59 -23.08 -21.87
CA ALA A 17 14.82 -24.33 -21.79
C ALA A 17 13.80 -24.31 -20.65
N ARG A 18 14.19 -23.83 -19.47
CA ARG A 18 13.26 -23.70 -18.33
C ARG A 18 12.17 -22.66 -18.56
N CYS A 19 12.52 -21.51 -19.17
CA CYS A 19 11.53 -20.49 -19.53
C CYS A 19 10.52 -21.02 -20.57
N ALA A 20 10.98 -21.83 -21.54
CA ALA A 20 10.09 -22.48 -22.51
C ALA A 20 9.12 -23.49 -21.84
N GLN A 21 9.50 -24.06 -20.69
CA GLN A 21 8.66 -24.93 -19.86
C GLN A 21 7.74 -24.14 -18.89
N GLY A 22 7.66 -22.81 -19.02
CA GLY A 22 6.78 -21.96 -18.24
C GLY A 22 7.41 -21.34 -16.98
N ALA A 23 8.70 -21.59 -16.67
CA ALA A 23 9.39 -20.91 -15.59
C ALA A 23 9.63 -19.42 -15.91
N CYS A 24 9.52 -18.55 -14.93
CA CYS A 24 9.83 -17.14 -15.06
C CYS A 24 11.21 -16.86 -14.42
N LEU A 25 12.26 -17.20 -15.14
CA LEU A 25 13.62 -16.87 -14.74
C LEU A 25 14.02 -15.53 -15.33
N VAL A 26 14.57 -14.65 -14.50
CA VAL A 26 15.12 -13.35 -14.91
C VAL A 26 16.53 -13.21 -14.37
N ARG A 27 17.37 -12.47 -15.09
CA ARG A 27 18.70 -12.14 -14.58
C ARG A 27 18.80 -10.66 -14.21
N CYS A 28 19.57 -10.37 -13.19
CA CYS A 28 20.03 -9.04 -12.88
C CYS A 28 21.57 -9.07 -12.87
N ARG A 29 22.15 -8.53 -13.94
CA ARG A 29 23.58 -8.71 -14.23
C ARG A 29 23.91 -10.19 -14.35
N ARG A 30 24.82 -10.71 -13.51
CA ARG A 30 25.19 -12.15 -13.47
C ARG A 30 24.27 -13.01 -12.59
N ARG A 31 23.45 -12.42 -11.73
CA ARG A 31 22.63 -13.14 -10.78
C ARG A 31 21.31 -13.57 -11.41
N LEU A 32 20.94 -14.83 -11.20
CA LEU A 32 19.71 -15.42 -11.72
C LEU A 32 18.68 -15.58 -10.60
N TYR A 33 17.44 -15.22 -10.92
CA TYR A 33 16.29 -15.24 -10.00
C TYR A 33 15.14 -16.03 -10.62
N ASP A 34 14.53 -16.92 -9.83
CA ASP A 34 13.33 -17.67 -10.23
C ASP A 34 12.08 -16.98 -9.67
N LEU A 35 11.42 -16.21 -10.50
CA LEU A 35 10.21 -15.47 -10.16
C LEU A 35 8.92 -16.27 -10.42
N SER A 36 8.97 -17.53 -10.81
CA SER A 36 7.78 -18.33 -11.18
C SER A 36 6.70 -18.30 -10.09
N GLY A 37 7.08 -18.34 -8.81
CA GLY A 37 6.15 -18.23 -7.68
C GLY A 37 5.77 -16.79 -7.29
N PHE A 38 6.33 -15.77 -7.95
CA PHE A 38 6.08 -14.36 -7.68
C PHE A 38 5.29 -13.68 -8.79
N VAL A 39 5.24 -14.25 -9.96
CA VAL A 39 4.65 -13.65 -11.17
C VAL A 39 3.25 -13.08 -10.90
N ARG A 40 2.38 -13.87 -10.24
CA ARG A 40 1.02 -13.46 -9.87
C ARG A 40 0.96 -12.42 -8.73
N LEU A 41 2.05 -12.20 -8.02
CA LEU A 41 2.14 -11.30 -6.88
C LEU A 41 2.85 -9.99 -7.24
N HIS A 42 3.34 -9.87 -8.48
CA HIS A 42 4.07 -8.69 -8.93
C HIS A 42 3.13 -7.50 -9.09
N PRO A 43 3.40 -6.35 -8.44
CA PRO A 43 2.52 -5.19 -8.45
C PRO A 43 2.33 -4.52 -9.81
N GLY A 44 3.25 -4.73 -10.75
CA GLY A 44 3.15 -4.24 -12.13
C GLY A 44 2.46 -5.21 -13.09
N GLY A 45 1.79 -6.24 -12.54
CA GLY A 45 1.06 -7.27 -13.29
C GLY A 45 1.91 -8.46 -13.73
N GLU A 46 1.25 -9.60 -13.87
CA GLU A 46 1.86 -10.89 -14.24
C GLU A 46 2.50 -10.83 -15.63
N GLN A 47 1.82 -10.25 -16.58
CA GLN A 47 2.24 -10.21 -17.99
C GLN A 47 3.57 -9.49 -18.20
N LEU A 48 3.84 -8.45 -17.40
CA LEU A 48 5.08 -7.70 -17.49
C LEU A 48 6.29 -8.58 -17.16
N LEU A 49 6.19 -9.39 -16.09
CA LEU A 49 7.25 -10.34 -15.73
C LEU A 49 7.38 -11.48 -16.73
N ARG A 50 6.27 -12.06 -17.20
CA ARG A 50 6.31 -13.14 -18.19
C ARG A 50 6.98 -12.72 -19.49
N ARG A 51 6.74 -11.48 -19.96
CA ARG A 51 7.42 -10.94 -21.14
C ARG A 51 8.93 -10.73 -20.95
N ARG A 52 9.37 -10.65 -19.71
CA ARG A 52 10.79 -10.49 -19.34
C ARG A 52 11.47 -11.81 -18.97
N ALA A 53 10.75 -12.94 -18.99
CA ALA A 53 11.35 -14.24 -18.73
C ALA A 53 12.53 -14.53 -19.69
N GLY A 54 13.64 -15.01 -19.13
CA GLY A 54 14.88 -15.27 -19.85
C GLY A 54 15.74 -14.05 -20.16
N THR A 55 15.33 -12.82 -19.79
CA THR A 55 16.07 -11.59 -20.13
C THR A 55 16.77 -10.96 -18.93
N ASP A 56 17.65 -9.99 -19.21
CA ASP A 56 18.26 -9.13 -18.20
C ASP A 56 17.29 -8.00 -17.81
N VAL A 57 16.94 -7.93 -16.53
CA VAL A 57 16.03 -6.91 -16.00
C VAL A 57 16.76 -5.79 -15.24
N SER A 58 18.10 -5.73 -15.30
CA SER A 58 18.89 -4.72 -14.60
C SER A 58 18.44 -3.31 -14.93
N ALA A 59 18.30 -2.99 -16.23
CA ALA A 59 17.83 -1.70 -16.69
C ALA A 59 16.38 -1.41 -16.26
N ALA A 60 15.50 -2.43 -16.24
CA ALA A 60 14.11 -2.28 -15.81
C ALA A 60 13.99 -2.06 -14.31
N LEU A 61 14.95 -2.55 -13.52
CA LEU A 61 15.01 -2.30 -12.09
C LEU A 61 15.48 -0.89 -11.73
N ASP A 62 16.32 -0.29 -12.58
CA ASP A 62 16.98 1.00 -12.36
C ASP A 62 16.36 2.15 -13.16
N GLY A 63 15.54 1.85 -14.15
CA GLY A 63 15.08 2.81 -15.17
C GLY A 63 13.55 2.96 -15.29
N PRO A 64 13.13 3.70 -16.34
CA PRO A 64 11.71 3.90 -16.63
C PRO A 64 10.95 2.59 -16.90
N PRO A 65 9.63 2.53 -16.60
CA PRO A 65 8.78 3.67 -16.19
C PRO A 65 8.93 4.10 -14.73
N HIS A 66 9.54 3.29 -13.86
CA HIS A 66 9.81 3.63 -12.47
C HIS A 66 11.02 2.86 -11.94
N ARG A 67 11.73 3.46 -11.03
CA ARG A 67 12.84 2.82 -10.32
C ARG A 67 12.32 1.93 -9.20
N HIS A 68 12.77 0.68 -9.13
CA HIS A 68 12.39 -0.22 -8.03
C HIS A 68 13.08 0.19 -6.72
N SER A 69 12.31 0.22 -5.64
CA SER A 69 12.81 0.60 -4.31
C SER A 69 13.86 -0.38 -3.78
N ALA A 70 14.66 0.06 -2.82
CA ALA A 70 15.62 -0.79 -2.11
C ALA A 70 14.92 -2.01 -1.44
N ASN A 71 13.66 -1.85 -1.03
CA ASN A 71 12.87 -2.93 -0.46
C ASN A 71 12.46 -3.98 -1.52
N ALA A 72 12.05 -3.56 -2.71
CA ALA A 72 11.76 -4.45 -3.83
C ALA A 72 13.01 -5.29 -4.19
N ARG A 73 14.19 -4.68 -4.17
CA ARG A 73 15.48 -5.38 -4.39
C ARG A 73 15.78 -6.40 -3.30
N ARG A 74 15.56 -6.05 -2.02
CA ARG A 74 15.70 -7.01 -0.92
C ARG A 74 14.72 -8.18 -1.04
N TRP A 75 13.51 -7.89 -1.52
CA TRP A 75 12.51 -8.93 -1.74
C TRP A 75 12.90 -9.85 -2.91
N LEU A 76 13.48 -9.31 -3.98
CA LEU A 76 14.02 -10.05 -5.11
C LEU A 76 15.08 -11.08 -4.66
N GLU A 77 15.92 -10.74 -3.66
CA GLU A 77 16.96 -11.65 -3.14
C GLU A 77 16.44 -13.00 -2.65
N GLN A 78 15.17 -13.08 -2.23
CA GLN A 78 14.56 -14.34 -1.81
C GLN A 78 14.32 -15.33 -2.98
N TYR A 79 14.45 -14.87 -4.20
CA TYR A 79 14.27 -15.63 -5.44
C TYR A 79 15.59 -15.97 -6.12
N TYR A 80 16.71 -15.62 -5.49
CA TYR A 80 18.02 -15.93 -6.01
C TYR A 80 18.22 -17.45 -6.10
N VAL A 81 18.65 -17.94 -7.28
CA VAL A 81 18.85 -19.38 -7.53
C VAL A 81 20.27 -19.71 -7.96
N GLY A 82 21.08 -18.71 -8.36
CA GLY A 82 22.46 -18.91 -8.78
C GLY A 82 22.98 -17.82 -9.70
N GLU A 83 24.05 -18.11 -10.42
CA GLU A 83 24.69 -17.16 -11.31
C GLU A 83 24.75 -17.67 -12.77
N MET A 84 24.84 -16.76 -13.72
CA MET A 84 25.10 -17.09 -15.12
C MET A 84 26.56 -17.45 -15.32
N GLU A 85 26.83 -18.42 -16.17
CA GLU A 85 28.18 -18.81 -16.55
C GLU A 85 28.96 -17.65 -17.18
N PRO A 86 30.27 -17.51 -16.92
CA PRO A 86 31.10 -16.47 -17.53
C PRO A 86 31.23 -16.70 -19.04
N GLY A 87 31.00 -15.67 -19.85
CA GLY A 87 31.25 -15.71 -21.29
C GLY A 87 30.01 -15.72 -22.19
N GLU A 88 28.82 -15.88 -21.63
CA GLU A 88 27.57 -15.77 -22.40
C GLU A 88 27.01 -14.33 -22.33
N GLU A 89 27.73 -13.36 -22.92
CA GLU A 89 27.14 -12.03 -23.15
C GLU A 89 26.13 -12.09 -24.29
N GLU A 90 24.94 -11.53 -24.02
CA GLU A 90 23.84 -11.51 -24.99
C GLU A 90 24.14 -10.76 -26.26
N VAL A 91 23.75 -11.36 -27.37
CA VAL A 91 23.39 -10.64 -28.58
C VAL A 91 22.15 -9.81 -28.30
N PRO A 92 22.17 -8.44 -28.42
CA PRO A 92 21.00 -7.60 -28.11
C PRO A 92 19.78 -8.05 -28.91
N ALA A 93 18.62 -8.08 -28.26
CA ALA A 93 17.33 -8.50 -28.81
C ALA A 93 16.90 -7.75 -30.11
N SER A 94 17.56 -6.65 -30.43
CA SER A 94 17.31 -5.87 -31.64
C SER A 94 17.73 -6.56 -32.95
N ARG A 95 18.47 -7.70 -32.95
CA ARG A 95 18.88 -8.43 -34.17
C ARG A 95 18.09 -9.70 -34.47
N ARG A 96 17.07 -10.08 -33.69
CA ARG A 96 16.34 -11.35 -33.90
C ARG A 96 14.97 -11.23 -34.56
N PHE A 97 14.55 -10.06 -35.01
CA PHE A 97 13.27 -9.88 -35.73
C PHE A 97 13.38 -9.69 -37.23
N THR A 98 14.48 -10.09 -37.86
CA THR A 98 14.64 -10.02 -39.33
C THR A 98 15.06 -11.37 -39.93
N ALA A 99 14.36 -12.44 -39.59
CA ALA A 99 14.45 -13.68 -40.36
C ALA A 99 13.09 -14.41 -40.29
N GLY A 100 12.29 -14.20 -41.35
CA GLY A 100 11.20 -15.06 -41.73
C GLY A 100 9.79 -14.65 -41.29
N PHE A 101 9.28 -13.55 -41.87
CA PHE A 101 7.88 -13.51 -42.33
C PHE A 101 7.75 -12.29 -43.27
N SER A 102 7.84 -12.54 -44.57
CA SER A 102 7.41 -11.59 -45.59
C SER A 102 5.90 -11.50 -45.57
N PHE A 103 5.37 -10.42 -44.98
CA PHE A 103 3.95 -10.09 -45.15
C PHE A 103 3.85 -9.05 -46.26
N SER A 104 3.16 -9.44 -47.34
CA SER A 104 2.91 -8.61 -48.51
C SER A 104 2.09 -7.39 -48.16
N LEU A 105 2.62 -6.22 -48.47
CA LEU A 105 1.94 -4.93 -48.40
C LEU A 105 0.97 -4.80 -49.61
N GLN A 106 -0.25 -5.33 -49.45
CA GLN A 106 -1.37 -5.00 -50.32
C GLN A 106 -2.66 -5.16 -49.50
N ASP A 107 -3.11 -4.06 -48.96
CA ASP A 107 -4.48 -3.65 -48.66
C ASP A 107 -4.47 -2.55 -47.59
N GLN A 108 -4.22 -1.32 -48.08
CA GLN A 108 -4.59 -0.10 -47.36
C GLN A 108 -5.85 0.48 -47.99
N PRO A 109 -6.94 0.72 -47.26
CA PRO A 109 -8.05 1.52 -47.79
C PRO A 109 -7.65 3.00 -47.87
N LYS A 110 -8.05 3.64 -48.96
CA LYS A 110 -7.82 5.04 -49.27
C LYS A 110 -8.46 5.97 -48.23
N PRO A 111 -7.87 7.16 -47.92
CA PRO A 111 -8.46 8.14 -47.07
C PRO A 111 -9.68 8.79 -47.72
N VAL A 112 -10.79 8.82 -46.97
CA VAL A 112 -12.01 9.58 -47.27
C VAL A 112 -11.79 11.01 -46.83
N GLY A 113 -12.18 11.97 -47.70
CA GLY A 113 -11.89 13.37 -47.63
C GLY A 113 -12.31 14.11 -46.39
N GLU A 114 -11.51 15.12 -46.07
CA GLU A 114 -11.77 16.13 -45.07
C GLU A 114 -12.98 17.00 -45.38
N ALA A 115 -13.93 17.11 -44.44
CA ALA A 115 -14.91 18.19 -44.40
C ALA A 115 -14.44 19.23 -43.41
N PRO A 116 -14.62 20.54 -43.63
CA PRO A 116 -14.16 21.60 -42.74
C PRO A 116 -15.03 21.65 -41.47
N VAL A 117 -14.38 21.58 -40.30
CA VAL A 117 -15.04 21.77 -39.02
C VAL A 117 -14.91 23.25 -38.64
N ASP A 118 -16.08 23.89 -38.56
CA ASP A 118 -16.22 25.27 -38.09
C ASP A 118 -15.70 25.46 -36.71
N ALA A 119 -14.96 26.56 -36.52
CA ALA A 119 -14.38 26.99 -35.25
C ALA A 119 -15.48 27.31 -34.23
N VAL A 120 -15.69 26.42 -33.25
CA VAL A 120 -16.38 26.75 -32.00
C VAL A 120 -15.36 27.37 -31.06
N ALA A 121 -15.53 28.65 -30.81
CA ALA A 121 -14.74 29.43 -29.87
C ALA A 121 -14.86 28.84 -28.47
N GLN A 122 -13.79 28.17 -28.01
CA GLN A 122 -13.64 27.78 -26.61
C GLN A 122 -13.32 29.00 -25.77
N ASN A 123 -14.24 29.35 -24.88
CA ASN A 123 -14.02 30.35 -23.85
C ASN A 123 -12.85 29.92 -22.96
N PRO A 124 -11.77 30.71 -22.82
CA PRO A 124 -10.69 30.36 -21.90
C PRO A 124 -11.19 30.54 -20.47
N THR A 125 -11.36 29.42 -19.75
CA THR A 125 -11.56 29.41 -18.31
C THR A 125 -10.41 30.18 -17.67
N ARG A 126 -10.76 31.25 -16.99
CA ARG A 126 -9.86 32.22 -16.34
C ARG A 126 -8.94 31.47 -15.36
N MET A 127 -7.71 31.17 -15.77
CA MET A 127 -6.68 30.63 -14.88
C MET A 127 -6.35 31.65 -13.78
N ASP A 128 -6.29 31.20 -12.53
CA ASP A 128 -5.81 32.00 -11.39
C ASP A 128 -4.38 32.47 -11.69
N PRO A 129 -4.10 33.79 -11.69
CA PRO A 129 -2.78 34.34 -12.04
C PRO A 129 -1.65 33.93 -11.08
N ARG A 130 -1.96 33.21 -9.98
CA ARG A 130 -0.98 32.71 -9.02
C ARG A 130 -0.37 31.35 -9.40
N CYS A 131 -0.88 30.70 -10.43
CA CYS A 131 -0.31 29.46 -10.95
C CYS A 131 0.76 29.79 -12.00
N LYS A 132 1.98 30.12 -11.55
CA LYS A 132 3.13 30.26 -12.44
C LYS A 132 3.49 28.89 -13.01
N THR A 133 3.30 28.75 -14.32
CA THR A 133 3.91 27.79 -15.25
C THR A 133 4.63 26.62 -14.60
N VAL A 134 3.87 25.64 -14.13
CA VAL A 134 4.36 24.27 -13.99
C VAL A 134 4.47 23.71 -15.39
N ASP A 135 5.62 23.13 -15.70
CA ASP A 135 5.84 22.49 -16.99
C ASP A 135 4.86 21.31 -17.09
N VAL A 136 3.76 21.52 -17.81
CA VAL A 136 2.60 20.59 -17.86
C VAL A 136 2.99 19.22 -18.45
N GLU A 137 4.16 19.10 -19.04
CA GLU A 137 4.70 17.83 -19.55
C GLU A 137 5.39 16.99 -18.47
N LYS A 138 5.70 17.52 -17.28
CA LYS A 138 6.46 16.78 -16.26
C LYS A 138 5.69 16.37 -15.02
N ASP A 139 4.85 17.21 -14.47
CA ASP A 139 3.96 16.87 -13.36
C ASP A 139 2.89 17.96 -13.15
N LEU A 140 1.77 17.59 -12.48
CA LEU A 140 0.67 18.50 -12.20
C LEU A 140 0.92 19.38 -10.96
N VAL A 141 2.01 19.12 -10.22
CA VAL A 141 2.39 19.82 -8.98
C VAL A 141 3.86 20.21 -8.98
N ASP A 142 4.17 21.28 -8.27
CA ASP A 142 5.54 21.71 -8.02
C ASP A 142 6.10 20.99 -6.78
N TRP A 143 6.96 20.01 -6.99
CA TRP A 143 7.55 19.19 -5.96
C TRP A 143 8.59 19.90 -5.08
N GLU A 144 9.07 21.06 -5.48
CA GLU A 144 9.97 21.87 -4.68
C GLU A 144 9.23 22.64 -3.58
N LYS A 145 7.90 22.70 -3.68
CA LYS A 145 7.01 23.34 -2.73
C LYS A 145 6.16 22.33 -1.97
N PRO A 146 5.64 22.70 -0.78
CA PRO A 146 4.73 21.87 -0.04
C PRO A 146 3.47 21.51 -0.85
N LEU A 147 3.14 20.21 -0.89
CA LEU A 147 2.11 19.70 -1.78
C LEU A 147 0.70 19.89 -1.27
N LEU A 148 0.49 19.95 0.06
CA LEU A 148 -0.86 19.94 0.66
C LEU A 148 -1.81 20.98 0.06
N TRP A 149 -1.29 22.19 -0.17
CA TRP A 149 -2.10 23.31 -0.69
C TRP A 149 -2.17 23.35 -2.22
N GLN A 150 -1.43 22.51 -2.91
CA GLN A 150 -1.44 22.41 -4.37
C GLN A 150 -2.48 21.39 -4.84
N VAL A 151 -2.58 20.25 -4.13
CA VAL A 151 -3.39 19.10 -4.58
C VAL A 151 -4.88 19.40 -4.69
N GLY A 152 -5.41 20.30 -3.85
CA GLY A 152 -6.81 20.71 -3.92
C GLY A 152 -7.21 21.37 -5.24
N TYR A 153 -6.25 21.92 -6.00
CA TYR A 153 -6.48 22.53 -7.32
C TYR A 153 -6.44 21.52 -8.48
N LEU A 154 -6.06 20.26 -8.24
CA LEU A 154 -6.01 19.23 -9.29
C LEU A 154 -7.41 18.87 -9.81
N GLY A 155 -8.46 19.03 -9.01
CA GLY A 155 -9.84 18.79 -9.42
C GLY A 155 -10.03 17.37 -9.96
N GLU A 156 -10.52 17.24 -11.19
CA GLU A 156 -10.79 15.96 -11.86
C GLU A 156 -9.53 15.10 -12.05
N LYS A 157 -8.36 15.73 -12.17
CA LYS A 157 -7.08 15.02 -12.37
C LYS A 157 -6.51 14.43 -11.08
N TYR A 158 -7.09 14.78 -9.92
CA TYR A 158 -6.56 14.35 -8.63
C TYR A 158 -6.57 12.83 -8.45
N ASP A 159 -7.69 12.18 -8.78
CA ASP A 159 -7.86 10.73 -8.60
C ASP A 159 -6.80 9.95 -9.41
N GLU A 160 -6.58 10.31 -10.65
CA GLU A 160 -5.55 9.70 -11.50
C GLU A 160 -4.14 10.01 -10.98
N TRP A 161 -3.87 11.27 -10.63
CA TRP A 161 -2.55 11.70 -10.18
C TRP A 161 -2.13 11.05 -8.86
N VAL A 162 -3.04 10.96 -7.88
CA VAL A 162 -2.72 10.42 -6.54
C VAL A 162 -2.40 8.93 -6.58
N HIS A 163 -2.99 8.19 -7.52
CA HIS A 163 -2.78 6.76 -7.71
C HIS A 163 -1.64 6.41 -8.69
N GLN A 164 -0.82 7.39 -9.06
CA GLN A 164 0.44 7.17 -9.77
C GLN A 164 1.62 7.27 -8.79
N PRO A 165 2.06 6.16 -8.18
CA PRO A 165 3.08 6.18 -7.13
C PRO A 165 4.43 6.70 -7.62
N VAL A 166 5.11 7.44 -6.75
CA VAL A 166 6.48 7.93 -6.97
C VAL A 166 7.41 7.49 -5.82
N ASP A 167 8.69 7.27 -6.13
CA ASP A 167 9.72 6.97 -5.13
C ASP A 167 10.49 8.24 -4.77
N ARG A 168 9.82 9.12 -4.03
CA ARG A 168 10.42 10.34 -3.47
C ARG A 168 9.67 10.79 -2.23
N PRO A 169 10.35 11.42 -1.24
CA PRO A 169 9.70 11.95 -0.06
C PRO A 169 8.82 13.15 -0.41
N ILE A 170 7.72 13.28 0.32
CA ILE A 170 6.77 14.39 0.20
C ILE A 170 7.04 15.43 1.28
N ARG A 171 6.98 16.71 0.92
CA ARG A 171 6.83 17.81 1.85
C ARG A 171 5.37 18.28 1.83
N LEU A 172 4.68 18.25 2.99
CA LEU A 172 3.27 18.64 3.11
C LEU A 172 3.09 20.12 3.46
N PHE A 173 3.87 20.64 4.42
CA PHE A 173 3.64 21.94 5.03
C PHE A 173 4.76 22.94 4.76
N HIS A 174 4.40 24.22 4.68
CA HIS A 174 5.38 25.33 4.66
C HIS A 174 6.11 25.49 6.00
N SER A 175 5.38 25.31 7.11
CA SER A 175 5.94 25.36 8.46
C SER A 175 6.77 24.12 8.74
N ASP A 176 8.05 24.29 9.10
CA ASP A 176 8.92 23.19 9.49
C ASP A 176 8.44 22.49 10.76
N PHE A 177 7.77 23.21 11.66
CA PHE A 177 7.15 22.65 12.85
C PHE A 177 6.01 21.68 12.49
N LEU A 178 5.06 22.09 11.64
CA LEU A 178 3.97 21.22 11.18
C LEU A 178 4.50 20.05 10.33
N GLU A 179 5.50 20.30 9.52
CA GLU A 179 6.18 19.27 8.74
C GLU A 179 6.83 18.22 9.65
N ALA A 180 7.50 18.63 10.71
CA ALA A 180 8.09 17.73 11.71
C ALA A 180 7.03 16.92 12.47
N LEU A 181 5.89 17.54 12.84
CA LEU A 181 4.78 16.85 13.50
C LEU A 181 4.06 15.84 12.58
N SER A 182 4.20 15.98 11.28
CA SER A 182 3.59 15.07 10.29
C SER A 182 4.47 13.88 9.91
N LYS A 183 5.68 13.82 10.45
CA LYS A 183 6.66 12.73 10.22
C LYS A 183 6.93 12.01 11.53
N THR A 184 7.02 10.68 11.45
CA THR A 184 7.42 9.90 12.62
C THR A 184 8.17 8.64 12.22
N ALA A 185 9.18 8.26 13.00
CA ALA A 185 9.84 6.98 12.82
C ALA A 185 8.94 5.86 13.39
N TRP A 186 8.89 4.72 12.73
CA TRP A 186 8.01 3.62 13.09
C TRP A 186 8.11 3.19 14.57
N TYR A 187 9.33 3.15 15.13
CA TYR A 187 9.57 2.73 16.51
C TYR A 187 8.99 3.71 17.54
N VAL A 188 8.78 4.98 17.18
CA VAL A 188 8.21 6.00 18.09
C VAL A 188 6.77 5.63 18.45
N VAL A 189 5.99 5.16 17.50
CA VAL A 189 4.61 4.68 17.75
C VAL A 189 4.61 3.57 18.80
N PHE A 190 5.47 2.57 18.62
CA PHE A 190 5.61 1.48 19.59
C PHE A 190 6.09 1.98 20.95
N ALA A 191 7.13 2.83 20.99
CA ALA A 191 7.69 3.36 22.23
C ALA A 191 6.70 4.22 23.02
N VAL A 192 5.81 4.94 22.35
CA VAL A 192 4.77 5.76 23.00
C VAL A 192 3.59 4.91 23.46
N TRP A 193 3.04 4.08 22.58
CA TRP A 193 1.76 3.44 22.84
C TRP A 193 1.86 2.10 23.58
N ALA A 194 2.94 1.33 23.45
CA ALA A 194 3.07 0.07 24.16
C ALA A 194 3.08 0.24 25.70
N PRO A 195 3.82 1.21 26.29
CA PRO A 195 3.70 1.50 27.71
C PRO A 195 2.29 1.93 28.15
N VAL A 196 1.59 2.71 27.31
CA VAL A 196 0.20 3.13 27.58
C VAL A 196 -0.74 1.92 27.58
N VAL A 197 -0.62 1.02 26.61
CA VAL A 197 -1.38 -0.23 26.54
C VAL A 197 -1.14 -1.07 27.80
N LEU A 198 0.12 -1.25 28.21
CA LEU A 198 0.47 -2.03 29.40
C LEU A 198 -0.10 -1.40 30.68
N TYR A 199 0.07 -0.09 30.84
CA TYR A 199 -0.44 0.64 32.00
C TYR A 199 -1.97 0.57 32.07
N LEU A 200 -2.67 0.88 31.00
CA LEU A 200 -4.14 0.84 30.97
C LEU A 200 -4.69 -0.59 31.09
N SER A 201 -3.97 -1.61 30.60
CA SER A 201 -4.32 -3.02 30.83
C SER A 201 -4.25 -3.36 32.31
N TRP A 202 -3.20 -2.92 33.00
CA TRP A 202 -3.07 -3.11 34.44
C TRP A 202 -4.17 -2.38 35.21
N VAL A 203 -4.44 -1.11 34.89
CA VAL A 203 -5.54 -0.33 35.49
C VAL A 203 -6.89 -1.02 35.28
N SER A 204 -7.18 -1.44 34.07
CA SER A 204 -8.43 -2.11 33.71
C SER A 204 -8.59 -3.45 34.42
N TYR A 205 -7.55 -4.28 34.47
CA TYR A 205 -7.56 -5.56 35.19
C TYR A 205 -7.77 -5.38 36.71
N THR A 206 -7.05 -4.44 37.32
CA THR A 206 -7.19 -4.17 38.77
C THR A 206 -8.55 -3.56 39.10
N SER A 207 -9.12 -2.72 38.28
CA SER A 207 -10.46 -2.16 38.44
C SER A 207 -11.53 -3.25 38.35
N LEU A 208 -11.41 -4.22 37.42
CA LEU A 208 -12.30 -5.40 37.39
C LEU A 208 -12.14 -6.29 38.63
N ALA A 209 -10.93 -6.37 39.22
CA ALA A 209 -10.68 -7.16 40.42
C ALA A 209 -11.30 -6.56 41.67
N GLN A 210 -11.64 -5.26 41.68
CA GLN A 210 -12.25 -4.59 42.84
C GLN A 210 -13.76 -4.88 43.04
N GLY A 211 -14.40 -5.56 42.08
CA GLY A 211 -15.78 -6.02 42.20
C GLY A 211 -16.79 -5.35 41.30
N ASN A 212 -18.03 -5.25 41.70
CA ASN A 212 -19.21 -4.93 40.91
C ASN A 212 -19.07 -3.80 39.90
N THR A 213 -19.12 -4.15 38.61
CA THR A 213 -19.20 -3.18 37.52
C THR A 213 -20.66 -2.75 37.35
N ARG A 214 -20.95 -1.47 37.56
CA ARG A 214 -22.28 -0.91 37.29
C ARG A 214 -22.52 -0.90 35.76
N LEU A 215 -23.49 -1.69 35.31
CA LEU A 215 -23.78 -1.80 33.86
C LEU A 215 -24.72 -0.70 33.38
N PHE A 216 -25.73 -0.36 34.14
CA PHE A 216 -26.72 0.68 33.81
C PHE A 216 -27.20 1.39 35.06
N SER A 217 -27.28 2.71 35.03
CA SER A 217 -27.99 3.53 35.98
C SER A 217 -29.28 4.02 35.30
N SER A 218 -30.41 3.44 35.67
CA SER A 218 -31.73 4.01 35.35
C SER A 218 -32.13 4.97 36.48
N PHE A 219 -33.04 5.91 36.20
CA PHE A 219 -33.55 6.86 37.19
C PHE A 219 -34.14 6.22 38.47
N THR A 220 -34.47 4.94 38.42
CA THR A 220 -35.13 4.20 39.52
C THR A 220 -34.38 2.96 40.01
N THR A 221 -33.40 2.44 39.27
CA THR A 221 -32.75 1.17 39.61
C THR A 221 -31.31 1.12 39.07
N GLU A 222 -30.35 0.83 39.96
CA GLU A 222 -28.97 0.54 39.57
C GLU A 222 -28.84 -0.97 39.30
N TYR A 223 -28.54 -1.34 38.08
CA TYR A 223 -28.17 -2.71 37.72
C TYR A 223 -26.66 -2.87 37.78
N SER A 224 -26.17 -3.59 38.80
CA SER A 224 -24.78 -3.99 38.89
C SER A 224 -24.65 -5.47 38.55
N ILE A 225 -23.85 -5.80 37.55
CA ILE A 225 -23.47 -7.20 37.26
C ILE A 225 -22.03 -7.39 37.74
N PRO A 226 -21.71 -8.44 38.50
CA PRO A 226 -20.34 -8.74 38.86
C PRO A 226 -19.58 -9.23 37.62
N VAL A 227 -18.66 -8.41 37.09
CA VAL A 227 -17.74 -8.81 36.00
C VAL A 227 -16.43 -9.21 36.67
N HIS A 228 -16.13 -10.48 36.61
CA HIS A 228 -14.91 -11.01 37.21
C HIS A 228 -13.66 -10.64 36.37
N LYS A 229 -12.53 -10.36 37.04
CA LYS A 229 -11.25 -10.02 36.41
C LYS A 229 -10.77 -11.01 35.33
N TYR A 230 -11.16 -12.28 35.44
CA TYR A 230 -10.84 -13.31 34.46
C TYR A 230 -11.51 -13.12 33.09
N TYR A 231 -12.51 -12.23 33.00
CA TYR A 231 -13.07 -11.83 31.66
C TYR A 231 -12.23 -10.79 30.94
N PHE A 232 -11.28 -10.14 31.64
CA PHE A 232 -10.43 -9.12 31.01
C PHE A 232 -9.77 -9.58 29.70
N PRO A 233 -9.11 -10.76 29.62
CA PRO A 233 -8.50 -11.20 28.34
C PRO A 233 -9.51 -11.31 27.20
N PHE A 234 -10.72 -11.78 27.48
CA PHE A 234 -11.77 -11.91 26.47
C PHE A 234 -12.29 -10.54 26.00
N ILE A 235 -12.48 -9.59 26.94
CA ILE A 235 -12.92 -8.22 26.62
C ILE A 235 -11.81 -7.49 25.85
N PHE A 236 -10.56 -7.70 26.23
CA PHE A 236 -9.40 -7.17 25.54
C PHE A 236 -9.31 -7.70 24.08
N LEU A 237 -9.44 -9.01 23.89
CA LEU A 237 -9.48 -9.63 22.55
C LEU A 237 -10.68 -9.15 21.74
N LEU A 238 -11.84 -8.95 22.35
CA LEU A 238 -12.98 -8.31 21.69
C LEU A 238 -12.63 -6.89 21.23
N GLY A 239 -11.95 -6.11 22.06
CA GLY A 239 -11.46 -4.78 21.68
C GLY A 239 -10.53 -4.81 20.47
N MET A 240 -9.59 -5.76 20.42
CA MET A 240 -8.71 -5.97 19.25
C MET A 240 -9.51 -6.36 18.00
N PHE A 241 -10.50 -7.23 18.13
CA PHE A 241 -11.37 -7.63 17.04
C PHE A 241 -12.20 -6.46 16.50
N LEU A 242 -12.79 -5.66 17.41
CA LEU A 242 -13.52 -4.44 17.04
C LEU A 242 -12.60 -3.42 16.36
N TRP A 243 -11.34 -3.30 16.78
CA TRP A 243 -10.36 -2.49 16.09
C TRP A 243 -10.15 -2.98 14.64
N SER A 244 -10.01 -4.29 14.41
CA SER A 244 -9.79 -4.79 13.05
C SER A 244 -10.94 -4.46 12.08
N LEU A 245 -12.19 -4.41 12.59
CA LEU A 245 -13.33 -3.91 11.83
C LEU A 245 -13.23 -2.38 11.61
N LEU A 246 -12.92 -1.65 12.67
CA LEU A 246 -12.79 -0.18 12.59
C LEU A 246 -11.68 0.24 11.64
N GLU A 247 -10.52 -0.42 11.68
CA GLU A 247 -9.41 -0.27 10.74
C GLU A 247 -9.89 -0.41 9.29
N TYR A 248 -10.61 -1.50 9.00
CA TYR A 248 -11.18 -1.75 7.68
C TYR A 248 -12.17 -0.64 7.24
N LEU A 249 -13.08 -0.24 8.15
CA LEU A 249 -14.07 0.81 7.85
C LEU A 249 -13.41 2.18 7.63
N ILE A 250 -12.42 2.55 8.45
CA ILE A 250 -11.65 3.78 8.27
C ILE A 250 -10.90 3.74 6.94
N HIS A 251 -10.19 2.66 6.65
CA HIS A 251 -9.42 2.52 5.42
C HIS A 251 -10.34 2.63 4.19
N ARG A 252 -11.45 1.89 4.17
CA ARG A 252 -12.38 1.89 3.04
C ARG A 252 -13.14 3.20 2.86
N PHE A 253 -13.72 3.76 3.93
CA PHE A 253 -14.69 4.86 3.81
C PHE A 253 -14.12 6.24 4.10
N VAL A 254 -13.03 6.33 4.86
CA VAL A 254 -12.38 7.60 5.18
C VAL A 254 -11.12 7.79 4.34
N PHE A 255 -10.26 6.80 4.29
CA PHE A 255 -8.99 6.90 3.57
C PHE A 255 -9.14 6.76 2.06
N HIS A 256 -10.06 5.91 1.60
CA HIS A 256 -10.40 5.74 0.19
C HIS A 256 -11.72 6.45 -0.21
N MET A 257 -12.12 7.49 0.53
CA MET A 257 -13.21 8.33 0.07
C MET A 257 -12.86 8.97 -1.28
N LYS A 258 -13.85 9.07 -2.18
CA LYS A 258 -13.68 9.80 -3.44
C LYS A 258 -14.13 11.25 -3.25
N PRO A 259 -13.21 12.20 -3.07
CA PRO A 259 -13.58 13.59 -2.89
C PRO A 259 -14.19 14.14 -4.20
N PRO A 260 -15.25 14.98 -4.13
CA PRO A 260 -15.76 15.69 -5.30
C PRO A 260 -14.68 16.56 -5.93
N ALA A 261 -14.53 16.49 -7.25
CA ALA A 261 -13.50 17.22 -7.99
C ALA A 261 -13.57 18.75 -7.81
N SER A 262 -14.79 19.26 -7.56
CA SER A 262 -15.02 20.69 -7.29
C SER A 262 -14.69 21.13 -5.87
N ASN A 263 -14.40 20.20 -4.95
CA ASN A 263 -14.20 20.53 -3.54
C ASN A 263 -12.73 20.50 -3.16
N TYR A 264 -12.08 21.65 -3.20
CA TYR A 264 -10.69 21.86 -2.82
C TYR A 264 -10.35 21.28 -1.43
N TYR A 265 -11.21 21.52 -0.42
CA TYR A 265 -10.93 21.12 0.96
C TYR A 265 -11.01 19.61 1.17
N LEU A 266 -11.97 18.95 0.53
CA LEU A 266 -12.09 17.49 0.64
C LEU A 266 -10.95 16.77 -0.10
N ILE A 267 -10.49 17.30 -1.24
CA ILE A 267 -9.29 16.78 -1.93
C ILE A 267 -8.06 16.93 -1.03
N THR A 268 -7.86 18.13 -0.46
CA THR A 268 -6.74 18.41 0.44
C THR A 268 -6.78 17.53 1.69
N LEU A 269 -7.96 17.33 2.28
CA LEU A 269 -8.15 16.46 3.44
C LEU A 269 -7.85 14.99 3.11
N HIS A 270 -8.37 14.47 2.00
CA HIS A 270 -8.08 13.11 1.55
C HIS A 270 -6.58 12.91 1.35
N PHE A 271 -5.91 13.87 0.69
CA PHE A 271 -4.47 13.81 0.49
C PHE A 271 -3.70 13.80 1.81
N LEU A 272 -4.10 14.63 2.78
CA LEU A 272 -3.49 14.68 4.11
C LEU A 272 -3.66 13.35 4.86
N LEU A 273 -4.84 12.74 4.80
CA LEU A 273 -5.15 11.52 5.56
C LEU A 273 -4.49 10.27 4.96
N HIS A 274 -4.56 10.11 3.63
CA HIS A 274 -4.13 8.87 2.98
C HIS A 274 -3.59 9.03 1.56
N GLY A 275 -4.06 10.02 0.78
CA GLY A 275 -3.61 10.20 -0.60
C GLY A 275 -2.10 10.39 -0.74
N GLN A 276 -1.46 11.08 0.22
CA GLN A 276 0.00 11.22 0.27
C GLN A 276 0.70 9.86 0.34
N HIS A 277 0.12 8.90 1.07
CA HIS A 277 0.65 7.56 1.22
C HIS A 277 0.54 6.77 -0.09
N HIS A 278 -0.59 6.85 -0.81
CA HIS A 278 -0.71 6.29 -2.15
C HIS A 278 0.24 6.93 -3.15
N LYS A 279 0.44 8.25 -3.07
CA LYS A 279 1.36 8.98 -3.96
C LYS A 279 2.83 8.64 -3.69
N SER A 280 3.23 8.48 -2.43
CA SER A 280 4.61 8.14 -2.04
C SER A 280 4.64 6.98 -1.03
N PRO A 281 4.32 5.74 -1.45
CA PRO A 281 4.23 4.59 -0.56
C PRO A 281 5.59 4.15 0.01
N PHE A 282 6.68 4.75 -0.46
CA PHE A 282 8.05 4.47 -0.02
C PHE A 282 8.64 5.55 0.89
N ASP A 283 7.87 6.56 1.32
CA ASP A 283 8.30 7.53 2.32
C ASP A 283 8.15 6.93 3.73
N SER A 284 9.24 6.36 4.26
CA SER A 284 9.26 5.69 5.57
C SER A 284 8.86 6.58 6.75
N SER A 285 8.97 7.89 6.59
CA SER A 285 8.63 8.85 7.64
C SER A 285 7.13 9.11 7.78
N ARG A 286 6.31 8.63 6.83
CA ARG A 286 4.87 8.89 6.74
C ARG A 286 4.01 7.64 6.64
N LEU A 287 4.58 6.47 6.94
CA LEU A 287 3.87 5.19 6.89
C LEU A 287 3.08 4.87 8.16
N VAL A 288 3.50 5.43 9.29
CA VAL A 288 2.83 5.27 10.58
C VAL A 288 2.18 6.57 11.00
N PHE A 289 1.09 6.46 11.76
CA PHE A 289 0.34 7.63 12.15
C PHE A 289 1.03 8.36 13.32
N PRO A 290 1.38 9.67 13.20
CA PRO A 290 2.13 10.37 14.22
C PRO A 290 1.38 10.40 15.57
N PRO A 291 2.07 10.18 16.72
CA PRO A 291 1.41 10.04 18.02
C PRO A 291 0.57 11.24 18.46
N VAL A 292 0.97 12.47 18.11
CA VAL A 292 0.23 13.68 18.50
C VAL A 292 -1.16 13.74 17.86
N PRO A 293 -1.33 13.72 16.53
CA PRO A 293 -2.66 13.63 15.93
C PRO A 293 -3.37 12.30 16.28
N ALA A 294 -2.64 11.19 16.44
CA ALA A 294 -3.23 9.93 16.88
C ALA A 294 -3.92 10.04 18.24
N SER A 295 -3.33 10.75 19.19
CA SER A 295 -3.92 10.93 20.53
C SER A 295 -5.29 11.61 20.51
N LEU A 296 -5.52 12.53 19.56
CA LEU A 296 -6.81 13.20 19.40
C LEU A 296 -7.88 12.20 18.88
N VAL A 297 -7.54 11.40 17.87
CA VAL A 297 -8.44 10.39 17.31
C VAL A 297 -8.72 9.29 18.34
N ILE A 298 -7.71 8.82 19.03
CA ILE A 298 -7.82 7.81 20.11
C ILE A 298 -8.69 8.34 21.25
N GLY A 299 -8.47 9.59 21.68
CA GLY A 299 -9.29 10.25 22.71
C GLY A 299 -10.75 10.38 22.29
N PHE A 300 -11.03 10.70 21.04
CA PHE A 300 -12.38 10.75 20.48
C PHE A 300 -13.09 9.38 20.58
N PHE A 301 -12.46 8.30 20.14
CA PHE A 301 -13.06 6.97 20.24
C PHE A 301 -13.21 6.48 21.69
N TYR A 302 -12.26 6.83 22.56
CA TYR A 302 -12.43 6.56 24.00
C TYR A 302 -13.63 7.31 24.58
N GLY A 303 -13.83 8.57 24.21
CA GLY A 303 -15.00 9.35 24.60
C GLY A 303 -16.32 8.67 24.18
N ILE A 304 -16.40 8.17 22.95
CA ILE A 304 -17.57 7.42 22.49
C ILE A 304 -17.79 6.15 23.33
N LEU A 305 -16.75 5.37 23.58
CA LEU A 305 -16.87 4.16 24.41
C LEU A 305 -17.33 4.48 25.83
N ARG A 306 -16.89 5.59 26.41
CA ARG A 306 -17.34 6.08 27.73
C ARG A 306 -18.83 6.46 27.77
N LEU A 307 -19.40 6.88 26.65
CA LEU A 307 -20.83 7.18 26.53
C LEU A 307 -21.67 5.91 26.35
N LEU A 308 -21.10 4.87 25.72
CA LEU A 308 -21.83 3.65 25.36
C LEU A 308 -21.70 2.53 26.38
N LEU A 309 -20.60 2.47 27.12
CA LEU A 309 -20.27 1.36 28.02
C LEU A 309 -19.95 1.85 29.42
N PRO A 310 -20.21 1.02 30.45
CA PRO A 310 -19.71 1.26 31.81
C PRO A 310 -18.20 1.47 31.82
N GLU A 311 -17.72 2.34 32.69
CA GLU A 311 -16.33 2.83 32.68
C GLU A 311 -15.26 1.74 32.53
N VAL A 312 -15.34 0.71 33.40
CA VAL A 312 -14.32 -0.37 33.42
C VAL A 312 -14.42 -1.27 32.21
N LEU A 313 -15.62 -1.54 31.68
CA LEU A 313 -15.82 -2.31 30.46
C LEU A 313 -15.35 -1.50 29.24
N GLY A 314 -15.74 -0.22 29.17
CA GLY A 314 -15.31 0.69 28.14
C GLY A 314 -13.78 0.81 28.08
N LEU A 315 -13.12 0.92 29.24
CA LEU A 315 -11.67 0.93 29.33
C LEU A 315 -11.04 -0.40 28.86
N SER A 316 -11.64 -1.54 29.24
CA SER A 316 -11.13 -2.86 28.85
C SER A 316 -11.23 -3.10 27.33
N VAL A 317 -12.33 -2.70 26.70
CA VAL A 317 -12.50 -2.74 25.24
C VAL A 317 -11.54 -1.76 24.57
N PHE A 318 -11.45 -0.54 25.09
CA PHE A 318 -10.59 0.51 24.56
C PHE A 318 -9.13 0.08 24.51
N VAL A 319 -8.61 -0.50 25.59
CA VAL A 319 -7.21 -0.90 25.65
C VAL A 319 -6.89 -2.06 24.70
N GLY A 320 -7.84 -2.96 24.49
CA GLY A 320 -7.76 -3.97 23.44
C GLY A 320 -7.72 -3.34 22.04
N GLY A 321 -8.61 -2.37 21.78
CA GLY A 321 -8.61 -1.60 20.55
C GLY A 321 -7.32 -0.82 20.31
N LEU A 322 -6.78 -0.18 21.35
CA LEU A 322 -5.49 0.53 21.29
C LEU A 322 -4.33 -0.42 20.98
N CYS A 323 -4.33 -1.62 21.55
CA CYS A 323 -3.35 -2.66 21.20
C CYS A 323 -3.49 -3.05 19.70
N GLY A 324 -4.73 -3.23 19.24
CA GLY A 324 -5.03 -3.49 17.83
C GLY A 324 -4.49 -2.38 16.90
N TYR A 325 -4.68 -1.11 17.28
CA TYR A 325 -4.11 0.03 16.57
C TYR A 325 -2.58 -0.03 16.46
N VAL A 326 -1.89 -0.32 17.57
CA VAL A 326 -0.42 -0.43 17.56
C VAL A 326 0.04 -1.56 16.62
N ILE A 327 -0.64 -2.71 16.69
CA ILE A 327 -0.36 -3.84 15.78
C ILE A 327 -0.59 -3.45 14.32
N TYR A 328 -1.71 -2.77 14.03
CA TYR A 328 -2.03 -2.27 12.70
C TYR A 328 -0.93 -1.36 12.15
N ASP A 329 -0.52 -0.36 12.89
CA ASP A 329 0.46 0.64 12.45
C ASP A 329 1.85 -0.01 12.21
N MET A 330 2.26 -0.93 13.10
CA MET A 330 3.48 -1.73 12.93
C MET A 330 3.38 -2.69 11.74
N MET A 331 2.22 -3.32 11.56
CA MET A 331 1.97 -4.24 10.44
C MET A 331 2.01 -3.47 9.11
N HIS A 332 1.33 -2.33 9.01
CA HIS A 332 1.31 -1.50 7.83
C HIS A 332 2.74 -1.08 7.43
N TYR A 333 3.53 -0.58 8.39
CA TYR A 333 4.95 -0.30 8.15
C TYR A 333 5.71 -1.54 7.64
N TYR A 334 5.48 -2.71 8.27
CA TYR A 334 6.15 -3.95 7.89
C TYR A 334 5.73 -4.42 6.48
N LEU A 335 4.48 -4.24 6.08
CA LEU A 335 4.01 -4.57 4.72
C LEU A 335 4.74 -3.73 3.65
N HIS A 336 5.12 -2.49 3.96
CA HIS A 336 5.93 -1.66 3.06
C HIS A 336 7.41 -2.00 3.11
N TYR A 337 8.01 -2.09 4.30
CA TYR A 337 9.46 -2.17 4.48
C TYR A 337 9.99 -3.54 4.89
N GLY A 338 9.16 -4.42 5.42
CA GLY A 338 9.55 -5.76 5.82
C GLY A 338 9.85 -6.67 4.62
N SER A 339 10.55 -7.77 4.89
CA SER A 339 10.83 -8.82 3.92
C SER A 339 10.35 -10.16 4.47
N PRO A 340 9.02 -10.41 4.50
CA PRO A 340 8.46 -11.65 5.02
C PRO A 340 8.93 -12.83 4.20
N LYS A 341 9.13 -13.97 4.87
CA LYS A 341 9.60 -15.20 4.25
C LYS A 341 8.54 -15.74 3.28
N LYS A 342 8.97 -16.17 2.09
CA LYS A 342 8.12 -16.80 1.07
C LYS A 342 7.29 -17.96 1.66
N GLY A 343 6.01 -18.03 1.30
CA GLY A 343 5.08 -19.05 1.78
C GLY A 343 4.46 -18.78 3.15
N THR A 344 4.79 -17.67 3.81
CA THR A 344 4.14 -17.27 5.07
C THR A 344 2.88 -16.42 4.81
N TYR A 345 1.99 -16.37 5.81
CA TYR A 345 0.80 -15.49 5.77
C TYR A 345 1.18 -14.02 5.51
N LEU A 346 2.22 -13.52 6.18
CA LEU A 346 2.69 -12.14 6.02
C LEU A 346 3.24 -11.85 4.62
N TYR A 347 3.80 -12.85 3.95
CA TYR A 347 4.22 -12.73 2.55
C TYR A 347 3.02 -12.50 1.62
N GLY A 348 1.96 -13.30 1.80
CA GLY A 348 0.72 -13.12 1.04
C GLY A 348 0.02 -11.81 1.35
N LEU A 349 0.01 -11.38 2.62
CA LEU A 349 -0.59 -10.12 3.05
C LEU A 349 0.16 -8.91 2.48
N LYS A 350 1.52 -8.96 2.47
CA LYS A 350 2.34 -7.92 1.83
C LYS A 350 2.04 -7.82 0.33
N ALA A 351 2.00 -8.93 -0.38
CA ALA A 351 1.69 -8.95 -1.81
C ALA A 351 0.29 -8.35 -2.08
N TYR A 352 -0.67 -8.70 -1.25
CA TYR A 352 -2.04 -8.19 -1.32
C TYR A 352 -2.10 -6.67 -1.11
N HIS A 353 -1.43 -6.15 -0.08
CA HIS A 353 -1.37 -4.72 0.21
C HIS A 353 -0.63 -3.94 -0.90
N VAL A 354 0.46 -4.50 -1.44
CA VAL A 354 1.18 -3.88 -2.56
C VAL A 354 0.31 -3.84 -3.82
N LYS A 355 -0.45 -4.91 -4.13
CA LYS A 355 -1.44 -4.88 -5.23
C LYS A 355 -2.51 -3.80 -5.03
N HIS A 356 -2.99 -3.63 -3.80
CA HIS A 356 -3.91 -2.54 -3.46
C HIS A 356 -3.33 -1.16 -3.85
N HIS A 357 -2.06 -0.89 -3.56
CA HIS A 357 -1.43 0.39 -3.90
C HIS A 357 -1.25 0.62 -5.40
N PHE A 358 -0.95 -0.42 -6.18
CA PHE A 358 -0.49 -0.25 -7.56
C PHE A 358 -1.52 -0.65 -8.62
N GLU A 359 -2.44 -1.58 -8.32
CA GLU A 359 -3.36 -2.14 -9.31
C GLU A 359 -4.84 -2.02 -8.90
N HIS A 360 -5.15 -2.18 -7.61
CA HIS A 360 -6.52 -2.38 -7.13
C HIS A 360 -6.91 -1.44 -5.99
N GLN A 361 -6.78 -0.12 -6.18
CA GLN A 361 -7.06 0.89 -5.15
C GLN A 361 -8.52 0.91 -4.64
N LYS A 362 -9.45 0.22 -5.34
CA LYS A 362 -10.86 0.08 -4.97
C LYS A 362 -11.21 -1.26 -4.33
N SER A 363 -10.21 -2.09 -4.04
CA SER A 363 -10.33 -3.42 -3.45
C SER A 363 -9.16 -3.70 -2.51
N GLY A 364 -9.30 -4.67 -1.61
CA GLY A 364 -8.19 -5.07 -0.74
C GLY A 364 -7.91 -4.08 0.38
N PHE A 365 -8.95 -3.67 1.09
CA PHE A 365 -8.83 -2.66 2.17
C PHE A 365 -8.30 -3.22 3.49
N GLY A 366 -8.25 -4.55 3.66
CA GLY A 366 -7.71 -5.17 4.86
C GLY A 366 -6.18 -5.05 4.93
N ILE A 367 -5.65 -4.44 5.99
CA ILE A 367 -4.21 -4.24 6.23
C ILE A 367 -3.67 -5.28 7.21
N SER A 368 -4.19 -5.33 8.44
CA SER A 368 -3.78 -6.35 9.43
C SER A 368 -4.31 -7.73 9.07
N THR A 369 -5.44 -7.79 8.40
CA THR A 369 -6.10 -9.03 7.96
C THR A 369 -6.98 -8.79 6.75
N ARG A 370 -7.07 -9.78 5.84
CA ARG A 370 -8.00 -9.77 4.71
C ARG A 370 -9.41 -10.22 5.10
N PHE A 371 -9.65 -10.54 6.37
CA PHE A 371 -10.91 -11.13 6.83
C PHE A 371 -12.14 -10.30 6.42
N TRP A 372 -12.10 -8.99 6.60
CA TRP A 372 -13.24 -8.10 6.32
C TRP A 372 -13.49 -7.88 4.83
N ASP A 373 -12.50 -8.07 3.97
CA ASP A 373 -12.70 -8.01 2.52
C ASP A 373 -13.67 -9.10 2.02
N HIS A 374 -13.77 -10.25 2.71
CA HIS A 374 -14.70 -11.33 2.36
C HIS A 374 -16.18 -10.94 2.55
N PRO A 375 -16.67 -10.60 3.76
CA PRO A 375 -18.07 -10.25 3.96
C PRO A 375 -18.48 -8.99 3.24
N PHE A 376 -17.57 -8.06 3.03
CA PHE A 376 -17.83 -6.81 2.32
C PHE A 376 -17.59 -6.88 0.80
N ARG A 377 -17.19 -8.04 0.28
CA ARG A 377 -16.95 -8.30 -1.16
C ARG A 377 -15.98 -7.32 -1.80
N THR A 378 -14.89 -7.03 -1.12
CA THR A 378 -13.81 -6.14 -1.58
C THR A 378 -12.48 -6.86 -1.74
N LEU A 379 -12.50 -8.18 -1.89
CA LEU A 379 -11.30 -8.94 -2.23
C LEU A 379 -10.73 -8.46 -3.55
N ILE A 380 -9.40 -8.40 -3.62
CA ILE A 380 -8.72 -8.22 -4.90
C ILE A 380 -9.04 -9.43 -5.77
N PRO A 381 -9.54 -9.23 -7.01
CA PRO A 381 -9.83 -10.33 -7.92
C PRO A 381 -8.58 -11.20 -8.15
N GLU A 382 -8.72 -12.52 -8.05
CA GLU A 382 -7.71 -13.42 -8.57
C GLU A 382 -7.80 -13.31 -10.11
N GLU A 383 -6.68 -13.05 -10.77
CA GLU A 383 -6.64 -13.08 -12.22
C GLU A 383 -7.07 -14.48 -12.68
N GLU A 384 -8.21 -14.55 -13.37
CA GLU A 384 -8.66 -15.79 -14.00
C GLU A 384 -7.56 -16.24 -14.96
N THR A 385 -6.97 -17.38 -14.68
CA THR A 385 -6.15 -18.07 -15.66
C THR A 385 -7.09 -18.46 -16.79
N PHE A 386 -7.01 -17.75 -17.92
CA PHE A 386 -7.49 -18.31 -19.17
C PHE A 386 -6.68 -19.60 -19.42
N GLU A 387 -7.18 -20.72 -18.96
CA GLU A 387 -6.80 -22.01 -19.50
C GLU A 387 -7.10 -21.90 -20.99
N LYS A 388 -6.07 -22.01 -21.82
CA LYS A 388 -6.28 -22.25 -23.23
C LYS A 388 -6.99 -23.61 -23.29
N GLU A 389 -8.29 -23.55 -23.64
CA GLU A 389 -8.93 -24.72 -24.20
C GLU A 389 -8.11 -25.10 -25.43
N ASP A 390 -7.48 -26.27 -25.38
CA ASP A 390 -6.80 -26.91 -26.50
C ASP A 390 -7.81 -27.40 -27.53
#